data_d63ce7428a3322b27dfa3c1f6af25715
#
_entry.id   d63ce7428a3322b27dfa3c1f6af25715
#
_cell.length_a   1.000
_cell.length_b   1.000
_cell.length_c   1.000
_cell.angle_alpha   90.00
_cell.angle_beta   90.00
_cell.angle_gamma   90.00
#
_symmetry.space_group_name_H-M   'P 1'
#
loop_
_entity.id
_entity.type
_entity.pdbx_description
1 polymer ?
#
loop_
_entity_poly.entity_id
_entity_poly.type
_entity_poly.pdbx_seq_one_letter_code
_entity_poly.pdbx_strand_id
1 'polypeptide(L)'
;MRVFHLSAECYPVAKVGGLADVVGALPKYQNQLGWQAAVVMPYYDRKFVQENEFDIVFAASTLLGTRRLFFEILKEKTDKLGFELFLVRIPGLLDRTEVYQYPDEKEQFIAFQLAFLDWISYSQQSPDVIHCHDHHSGLVPFLLQCSRLYTRLANTPTVFTIHNGQYHGAFGWDRLSYLPEIDLSKTGLLDWGGAINPLAAAVKCCWRYTTVSPTYLHELSVNSNGLEFLFHLEGGKGVGILNGIDTAVWNPKTDPMLPAKFDVKTLTKGKQANKALLCERFNLSTDKPLIAFIGRLVGEKGADLIATAMEESFNEHPGQFNFLALGAGEKENEKELLELRDFYPEQCAVFIGYDEVLAHAVYAGADFLLMPSRVEPCGLNQMYSLRYGTVPMVRNTGGLHDSVIDFGDEGGYGIRFNHASVEDICISITRAIALYGNTKHLNTLRKLMMGLDFSWDRSAQEYITLYESLNPTI
;
A
#
# COMPACT_ATOMS: atom_id res chain seq x y z
N MET A 1 -16.45 11.47 16.31
CA MET A 1 -16.91 11.25 14.91
C MET A 1 -16.66 9.80 14.53
N ARG A 2 -17.51 9.26 13.69
CA ARG A 2 -17.45 7.85 13.28
C ARG A 2 -17.17 7.72 11.79
N VAL A 3 -16.17 6.92 11.42
CA VAL A 3 -15.81 6.60 10.02
C VAL A 3 -15.89 5.10 9.77
N PHE A 4 -16.52 4.71 8.66
CA PHE A 4 -16.45 3.34 8.15
C PHE A 4 -15.50 3.27 6.96
N HIS A 5 -14.48 2.44 7.06
CA HIS A 5 -13.58 2.09 5.98
C HIS A 5 -14.11 0.86 5.23
N LEU A 6 -14.48 1.02 3.97
CA LEU A 6 -14.89 -0.08 3.10
C LEU A 6 -13.71 -0.54 2.26
N SER A 7 -13.33 -1.80 2.40
CA SER A 7 -12.18 -2.34 1.69
C SER A 7 -12.36 -3.82 1.33
N ALA A 8 -11.73 -4.24 0.22
CA ALA A 8 -11.60 -5.65 -0.12
C ALA A 8 -10.55 -6.36 0.73
N GLU A 9 -9.57 -5.63 1.27
CA GLU A 9 -8.46 -6.16 2.05
C GLU A 9 -8.30 -5.43 3.37
N CYS A 10 -7.84 -6.15 4.41
CA CYS A 10 -7.41 -5.59 5.70
C CYS A 10 -6.47 -6.60 6.38
N TYR A 11 -5.24 -6.20 6.70
CA TYR A 11 -4.33 -7.02 7.50
C TYR A 11 -4.77 -7.03 8.98
N PRO A 12 -4.76 -8.18 9.67
CA PRO A 12 -4.28 -9.51 9.26
C PRO A 12 -5.37 -10.43 8.68
N VAL A 13 -6.55 -9.93 8.38
CA VAL A 13 -7.73 -10.73 7.97
C VAL A 13 -7.53 -11.31 6.57
N ALA A 14 -7.24 -10.45 5.61
CA ALA A 14 -6.93 -10.84 4.24
C ALA A 14 -5.97 -9.82 3.62
N LYS A 15 -4.86 -10.31 3.04
CA LYS A 15 -3.83 -9.48 2.41
C LYS A 15 -3.42 -10.06 1.06
N VAL A 16 -3.41 -9.22 0.05
CA VAL A 16 -2.82 -9.45 -1.27
C VAL A 16 -1.79 -8.36 -1.58
N GLY A 17 -2.10 -7.10 -1.25
CA GLY A 17 -1.25 -5.95 -1.54
C GLY A 17 -1.12 -4.95 -0.39
N GLY A 18 -0.58 -3.76 -0.71
CA GLY A 18 -0.38 -2.68 0.25
C GLY A 18 -1.69 -2.06 0.78
N LEU A 19 -2.81 -2.26 0.07
CA LEU A 19 -4.14 -1.87 0.54
C LEU A 19 -4.44 -2.46 1.93
N ALA A 20 -4.12 -3.75 2.12
CA ALA A 20 -4.34 -4.43 3.39
C ALA A 20 -3.58 -3.78 4.55
N ASP A 21 -2.34 -3.38 4.31
CA ASP A 21 -1.50 -2.75 5.34
C ASP A 21 -2.07 -1.39 5.76
N VAL A 22 -2.54 -0.59 4.80
CA VAL A 22 -3.16 0.71 5.08
C VAL A 22 -4.44 0.55 5.89
N VAL A 23 -5.36 -0.32 5.45
CA VAL A 23 -6.66 -0.52 6.11
C VAL A 23 -6.50 -1.25 7.45
N GLY A 24 -5.45 -2.04 7.63
CA GLY A 24 -5.10 -2.65 8.91
C GLY A 24 -4.44 -1.69 9.91
N ALA A 25 -3.95 -0.54 9.45
CA ALA A 25 -3.25 0.42 10.30
C ALA A 25 -4.04 1.72 10.52
N LEU A 26 -4.44 2.42 9.46
CA LEU A 26 -5.06 3.75 9.55
C LEU A 26 -6.21 3.85 10.58
N PRO A 27 -7.21 2.93 10.61
CA PRO A 27 -8.30 3.01 11.59
C PRO A 27 -7.84 2.92 13.04
N LYS A 28 -6.81 2.12 13.33
CA LYS A 28 -6.21 1.99 14.67
C LYS A 28 -5.68 3.34 15.16
N TYR A 29 -4.94 4.06 14.31
CA TYR A 29 -4.37 5.35 14.66
C TYR A 29 -5.43 6.46 14.72
N GLN A 30 -6.46 6.40 13.90
CA GLN A 30 -7.62 7.29 14.01
C GLN A 30 -8.34 7.13 15.35
N ASN A 31 -8.50 5.88 15.85
CA ASN A 31 -9.07 5.60 17.16
C ASN A 31 -8.19 6.15 18.30
N GLN A 32 -6.86 6.06 18.18
CA GLN A 32 -5.93 6.65 19.13
C GLN A 32 -6.04 8.18 19.18
N LEU A 33 -6.44 8.81 18.08
CA LEU A 33 -6.67 10.25 17.96
C LEU A 33 -8.13 10.66 18.33
N GLY A 34 -8.92 9.75 18.88
CA GLY A 34 -10.26 10.03 19.42
C GLY A 34 -11.41 9.87 18.43
N TRP A 35 -11.18 9.34 17.24
CA TRP A 35 -12.24 8.96 16.29
C TRP A 35 -12.76 7.55 16.59
N GLN A 36 -13.91 7.22 16.03
CA GLN A 36 -14.46 5.86 16.04
C GLN A 36 -14.36 5.29 14.63
N ALA A 37 -13.19 4.76 14.28
CA ALA A 37 -12.95 4.14 13.00
C ALA A 37 -13.27 2.65 13.07
N ALA A 38 -13.98 2.16 12.05
CA ALA A 38 -14.33 0.76 11.87
C ALA A 38 -14.03 0.31 10.45
N VAL A 39 -13.69 -0.95 10.28
CA VAL A 39 -13.46 -1.57 8.97
C VAL A 39 -14.63 -2.48 8.61
N VAL A 40 -15.09 -2.37 7.37
CA VAL A 40 -16.10 -3.25 6.78
C VAL A 40 -15.48 -3.90 5.54
N MET A 41 -15.45 -5.22 5.50
CA MET A 41 -14.87 -5.97 4.39
C MET A 41 -15.65 -7.27 4.11
N PRO A 42 -15.48 -7.91 2.95
CA PRO A 42 -16.04 -9.23 2.71
C PRO A 42 -15.52 -10.26 3.72
N TYR A 43 -16.35 -11.24 4.04
CA TYR A 43 -15.93 -12.40 4.79
C TYR A 43 -15.10 -13.31 3.87
N TYR A 44 -13.89 -13.63 4.28
CA TYR A 44 -13.04 -14.62 3.61
C TYR A 44 -12.77 -15.78 4.55
N ASP A 45 -12.95 -17.01 4.08
CA ASP A 45 -12.66 -18.22 4.87
C ASP A 45 -11.14 -18.44 4.97
N ARG A 46 -10.50 -17.59 5.78
CA ARG A 46 -9.06 -17.59 6.03
C ARG A 46 -8.74 -17.79 7.51
N LYS A 47 -7.48 -18.05 7.79
CA LYS A 47 -6.95 -18.34 9.13
C LYS A 47 -7.46 -17.38 10.21
N PHE A 48 -7.43 -16.06 9.95
CA PHE A 48 -7.90 -15.08 10.93
C PHE A 48 -9.37 -15.31 11.31
N VAL A 49 -10.22 -15.56 10.34
CA VAL A 49 -11.66 -15.79 10.58
C VAL A 49 -11.91 -17.11 11.29
N GLN A 50 -11.14 -18.14 10.97
CA GLN A 50 -11.24 -19.47 11.58
C GLN A 50 -10.75 -19.49 13.06
N GLU A 51 -9.80 -18.62 13.41
CA GLU A 51 -9.18 -18.54 14.74
C GLU A 51 -9.84 -17.51 15.67
N ASN A 52 -10.86 -16.77 15.20
CA ASN A 52 -11.48 -15.71 15.98
C ASN A 52 -13.00 -15.89 16.05
N GLU A 53 -13.59 -15.28 17.06
CA GLU A 53 -15.04 -15.33 17.30
C GLU A 53 -15.72 -14.05 16.76
N PHE A 54 -16.92 -14.24 16.23
CA PHE A 54 -17.75 -13.19 15.65
C PHE A 54 -19.19 -13.28 16.15
N ASP A 55 -19.84 -12.14 16.36
CA ASP A 55 -21.27 -12.05 16.60
C ASP A 55 -21.98 -11.60 15.34
N ILE A 56 -23.12 -12.24 15.00
CA ILE A 56 -24.00 -11.73 13.96
C ILE A 56 -24.75 -10.53 14.54
N VAL A 57 -24.41 -9.34 14.04
CA VAL A 57 -25.04 -8.08 14.52
C VAL A 57 -26.17 -7.60 13.62
N PHE A 58 -26.25 -8.13 12.40
CA PHE A 58 -27.34 -7.84 11.47
C PHE A 58 -27.49 -8.96 10.46
N ALA A 59 -28.71 -9.24 10.02
CA ALA A 59 -29.00 -10.20 8.96
C ALA A 59 -30.19 -9.70 8.13
N ALA A 60 -30.08 -9.73 6.81
CA ALA A 60 -31.09 -9.28 5.90
C ALA A 60 -30.92 -9.93 4.50
N SER A 61 -31.63 -9.42 3.53
CA SER A 61 -31.42 -9.79 2.11
C SER A 61 -31.30 -8.53 1.27
N THR A 62 -30.37 -8.56 0.31
CA THR A 62 -30.22 -7.56 -0.76
C THR A 62 -30.59 -8.15 -2.12
N LEU A 63 -30.78 -7.28 -3.11
CA LEU A 63 -31.08 -7.70 -4.49
C LEU A 63 -29.85 -7.41 -5.39
N LEU A 64 -29.34 -8.43 -6.01
CA LEU A 64 -28.38 -8.31 -7.10
C LEU A 64 -29.13 -8.62 -8.42
N GLY A 65 -29.63 -7.58 -9.07
CA GLY A 65 -30.59 -7.74 -10.15
C GLY A 65 -31.90 -8.40 -9.64
N THR A 66 -32.23 -9.54 -10.23
CA THR A 66 -33.43 -10.34 -9.82
C THR A 66 -33.09 -11.38 -8.73
N ARG A 67 -31.81 -11.58 -8.40
CA ARG A 67 -31.37 -12.55 -7.38
C ARG A 67 -31.48 -11.93 -6.01
N ARG A 68 -32.24 -12.56 -5.12
CA ARG A 68 -32.22 -12.23 -3.70
C ARG A 68 -31.06 -12.95 -3.03
N LEU A 69 -30.15 -12.18 -2.43
CA LEU A 69 -28.99 -12.66 -1.70
C LEU A 69 -29.19 -12.43 -0.21
N PHE A 70 -29.10 -13.49 0.57
CA PHE A 70 -29.07 -13.40 2.03
C PHE A 70 -27.71 -12.94 2.47
N PHE A 71 -27.63 -12.02 3.41
CA PHE A 71 -26.35 -11.58 3.96
C PHE A 71 -26.41 -11.41 5.49
N GLU A 72 -25.27 -11.52 6.11
CA GLU A 72 -25.04 -11.28 7.52
C GLU A 72 -23.88 -10.33 7.70
N ILE A 73 -23.99 -9.47 8.71
CA ILE A 73 -22.88 -8.65 9.19
C ILE A 73 -22.38 -9.28 10.48
N LEU A 74 -21.14 -9.69 10.46
CA LEU A 74 -20.47 -10.30 11.60
C LEU A 74 -19.49 -9.28 12.20
N LYS A 75 -19.57 -9.06 13.51
CA LYS A 75 -18.65 -8.20 14.26
C LYS A 75 -17.63 -9.07 15.00
N GLU A 76 -16.34 -8.76 14.86
CA GLU A 76 -15.28 -9.38 15.64
C GLU A 76 -15.41 -8.99 17.11
N LYS A 77 -15.21 -9.98 18.03
CA LYS A 77 -15.52 -9.83 19.46
C LYS A 77 -14.44 -9.16 20.30
N THR A 78 -13.23 -9.06 19.77
CA THR A 78 -12.09 -8.55 20.53
C THR A 78 -11.69 -7.14 20.08
N ASP A 79 -10.87 -6.46 20.88
CA ASP A 79 -10.31 -5.16 20.52
C ASP A 79 -8.84 -5.27 20.04
N LYS A 80 -8.39 -6.48 19.71
CA LYS A 80 -6.96 -6.73 19.39
C LYS A 80 -6.44 -6.01 18.16
N LEU A 81 -7.33 -5.63 17.21
CA LEU A 81 -6.96 -4.87 16.03
C LEU A 81 -6.83 -3.36 16.32
N GLY A 82 -7.39 -2.88 17.45
CA GLY A 82 -7.45 -1.47 17.79
C GLY A 82 -8.55 -0.70 17.05
N PHE A 83 -9.45 -1.41 16.35
CA PHE A 83 -10.65 -0.89 15.67
C PHE A 83 -11.72 -1.97 15.57
N GLU A 84 -12.99 -1.55 15.38
CA GLU A 84 -14.09 -2.48 15.13
C GLU A 84 -13.96 -3.08 13.71
N LEU A 85 -14.04 -4.40 13.61
CA LEU A 85 -14.07 -5.13 12.35
C LEU A 85 -15.45 -5.73 12.10
N PHE A 86 -16.02 -5.41 10.93
CA PHE A 86 -17.26 -5.99 10.44
C PHE A 86 -17.01 -6.77 9.14
N LEU A 87 -17.50 -8.00 9.10
CA LEU A 87 -17.40 -8.86 7.92
C LEU A 87 -18.78 -9.04 7.28
N VAL A 88 -18.86 -8.82 5.97
CA VAL A 88 -20.07 -9.06 5.20
C VAL A 88 -20.03 -10.49 4.67
N ARG A 89 -20.89 -11.38 5.16
CA ARG A 89 -21.02 -12.76 4.70
C ARG A 89 -22.23 -12.90 3.79
N ILE A 90 -22.00 -13.37 2.57
CA ILE A 90 -23.02 -13.79 1.61
C ILE A 90 -22.67 -15.23 1.20
N PRO A 91 -23.47 -16.24 1.63
CA PRO A 91 -23.15 -17.65 1.39
C PRO A 91 -22.97 -17.96 -0.10
N GLY A 92 -21.88 -18.63 -0.44
CA GLY A 92 -21.50 -19.00 -1.79
C GLY A 92 -20.93 -17.87 -2.65
N LEU A 93 -20.86 -16.64 -2.13
CA LEU A 93 -20.35 -15.47 -2.85
C LEU A 93 -19.19 -14.78 -2.13
N LEU A 94 -19.33 -14.47 -0.82
CA LEU A 94 -18.33 -13.75 -0.04
C LEU A 94 -17.73 -14.59 1.12
N ASP A 95 -17.94 -15.90 1.11
CA ASP A 95 -17.42 -16.85 2.10
C ASP A 95 -16.37 -17.78 1.47
N ARG A 96 -15.57 -17.24 0.57
CA ARG A 96 -14.54 -17.95 -0.18
C ARG A 96 -13.14 -17.62 0.34
N THR A 97 -12.14 -18.41 -0.05
CA THR A 97 -10.76 -18.28 0.44
C THR A 97 -10.02 -17.12 -0.22
N GLU A 98 -10.14 -16.99 -1.56
CA GLU A 98 -9.38 -15.98 -2.28
C GLU A 98 -10.11 -14.64 -2.30
N VAL A 99 -9.33 -13.55 -2.28
CA VAL A 99 -9.86 -12.19 -2.34
C VAL A 99 -10.29 -11.85 -3.76
N TYR A 100 -9.49 -12.23 -4.74
CA TYR A 100 -9.65 -11.90 -6.15
C TYR A 100 -9.63 -13.15 -7.03
N GLN A 101 -9.79 -12.95 -8.36
CA GLN A 101 -9.62 -13.96 -9.41
C GLN A 101 -10.80 -14.94 -9.58
N TYR A 102 -11.94 -14.69 -8.96
CA TYR A 102 -13.14 -15.47 -9.25
C TYR A 102 -13.84 -14.94 -10.51
N PRO A 103 -14.46 -15.80 -11.34
CA PRO A 103 -15.18 -15.38 -12.54
C PRO A 103 -16.34 -14.41 -12.27
N ASP A 104 -16.93 -14.46 -11.07
CA ASP A 104 -18.02 -13.62 -10.57
C ASP A 104 -17.53 -12.49 -9.62
N GLU A 105 -16.29 -12.05 -9.77
CA GLU A 105 -15.69 -10.99 -8.93
C GLU A 105 -16.51 -9.69 -8.97
N LYS A 106 -17.10 -9.35 -10.11
CA LYS A 106 -17.93 -8.14 -10.23
C LYS A 106 -19.20 -8.26 -9.38
N GLU A 107 -19.84 -9.41 -9.43
CA GLU A 107 -21.00 -9.74 -8.61
C GLU A 107 -20.67 -9.70 -7.11
N GLN A 108 -19.51 -10.23 -6.72
CA GLN A 108 -19.03 -10.21 -5.33
C GLN A 108 -18.94 -8.77 -4.81
N PHE A 109 -18.20 -7.89 -5.50
CA PHE A 109 -17.98 -6.54 -4.99
C PHE A 109 -19.20 -5.62 -5.17
N ILE A 110 -20.10 -5.85 -6.15
CA ILE A 110 -21.38 -5.15 -6.19
C ILE A 110 -22.24 -5.58 -4.98
N ALA A 111 -22.38 -6.89 -4.73
CA ALA A 111 -23.17 -7.41 -3.63
C ALA A 111 -22.64 -6.97 -2.25
N PHE A 112 -21.31 -6.92 -2.10
CA PHE A 112 -20.66 -6.38 -0.90
C PHE A 112 -21.10 -4.95 -0.59
N GLN A 113 -21.03 -4.07 -1.58
CA GLN A 113 -21.41 -2.66 -1.45
C GLN A 113 -22.90 -2.48 -1.16
N LEU A 114 -23.76 -3.25 -1.82
CA LEU A 114 -25.20 -3.23 -1.56
C LEU A 114 -25.53 -3.71 -0.14
N ALA A 115 -24.94 -4.82 0.31
CA ALA A 115 -25.16 -5.33 1.66
C ALA A 115 -24.71 -4.34 2.74
N PHE A 116 -23.57 -3.65 2.52
CA PHE A 116 -23.13 -2.58 3.40
C PHE A 116 -24.12 -1.43 3.46
N LEU A 117 -24.56 -0.91 2.31
CA LEU A 117 -25.51 0.21 2.24
C LEU A 117 -26.86 -0.15 2.85
N ASP A 118 -27.38 -1.36 2.61
CA ASP A 118 -28.59 -1.86 3.22
C ASP A 118 -28.45 -1.92 4.75
N TRP A 119 -27.34 -2.47 5.25
CA TRP A 119 -27.09 -2.52 6.69
C TRP A 119 -27.10 -1.14 7.33
N ILE A 120 -26.32 -0.19 6.85
CA ILE A 120 -26.23 1.15 7.47
C ILE A 120 -27.51 1.97 7.27
N SER A 121 -28.31 1.68 6.23
CA SER A 121 -29.61 2.32 6.01
C SER A 121 -30.66 1.86 7.00
N TYR A 122 -30.66 0.58 7.39
CA TYR A 122 -31.64 -0.01 8.32
C TYR A 122 -31.17 -0.01 9.76
N SER A 123 -29.87 0.02 10.01
CA SER A 123 -29.32 0.12 11.36
C SER A 123 -29.38 1.57 11.86
N GLN A 124 -29.34 1.74 13.17
CA GLN A 124 -29.20 3.07 13.78
C GLN A 124 -27.75 3.61 13.69
N GLN A 125 -26.90 2.94 12.92
CA GLN A 125 -25.51 3.30 12.69
C GLN A 125 -25.45 4.41 11.61
N SER A 126 -25.19 5.64 12.00
CA SER A 126 -25.00 6.74 11.06
C SER A 126 -23.53 7.14 11.08
N PRO A 127 -22.75 6.80 10.04
CA PRO A 127 -21.36 7.28 9.95
C PRO A 127 -21.34 8.78 9.65
N ASP A 128 -20.37 9.48 10.24
CA ASP A 128 -20.06 10.87 9.86
C ASP A 128 -19.30 10.92 8.52
N VAL A 129 -18.53 9.86 8.21
CA VAL A 129 -17.80 9.69 6.96
C VAL A 129 -17.83 8.23 6.50
N ILE A 130 -18.02 8.00 5.21
CA ILE A 130 -17.78 6.70 4.57
C ILE A 130 -16.51 6.82 3.74
N HIS A 131 -15.49 6.04 4.10
CA HIS A 131 -14.20 6.01 3.41
C HIS A 131 -14.07 4.73 2.57
N CYS A 132 -14.16 4.86 1.27
CA CYS A 132 -14.07 3.78 0.30
C CYS A 132 -12.63 3.60 -0.19
N HIS A 133 -12.19 2.35 -0.33
CA HIS A 133 -10.84 2.02 -0.79
C HIS A 133 -10.88 1.22 -2.09
N ASP A 134 -10.26 1.76 -3.14
CA ASP A 134 -10.18 1.21 -4.49
C ASP A 134 -11.54 0.88 -5.13
N HIS A 135 -11.52 0.43 -6.37
CA HIS A 135 -12.71 0.20 -7.19
C HIS A 135 -13.71 -0.81 -6.61
N HIS A 136 -13.27 -1.68 -5.69
CA HIS A 136 -14.11 -2.68 -5.03
C HIS A 136 -15.21 -2.06 -4.14
N SER A 137 -15.03 -0.82 -3.73
CA SER A 137 -15.99 -0.01 -2.98
C SER A 137 -16.44 1.25 -3.75
N GLY A 138 -16.04 1.36 -5.02
CA GLY A 138 -16.17 2.58 -5.81
C GLY A 138 -17.58 2.96 -6.25
N LEU A 139 -18.55 2.05 -6.18
CA LEU A 139 -19.95 2.35 -6.49
C LEU A 139 -20.71 3.01 -5.33
N VAL A 140 -20.19 2.93 -4.10
CA VAL A 140 -20.86 3.48 -2.92
C VAL A 140 -21.13 5.00 -3.05
N PRO A 141 -20.18 5.86 -3.43
CA PRO A 141 -20.46 7.29 -3.59
C PRO A 141 -21.56 7.58 -4.64
N PHE A 142 -21.58 6.83 -5.75
CA PHE A 142 -22.61 6.95 -6.76
C PHE A 142 -23.98 6.52 -6.24
N LEU A 143 -24.06 5.38 -5.57
CA LEU A 143 -25.31 4.83 -5.03
C LEU A 143 -25.94 5.75 -3.99
N LEU A 144 -25.16 6.39 -3.14
CA LEU A 144 -25.63 7.38 -2.16
C LEU A 144 -26.26 8.60 -2.81
N GLN A 145 -25.71 9.06 -3.95
CA GLN A 145 -26.24 10.22 -4.67
C GLN A 145 -27.41 9.91 -5.60
N CYS A 146 -27.44 8.70 -6.17
CA CYS A 146 -28.29 8.42 -7.32
C CYS A 146 -29.36 7.36 -7.06
N SER A 147 -29.29 6.59 -5.96
CA SER A 147 -30.30 5.60 -5.63
C SER A 147 -31.35 6.15 -4.64
N ARG A 148 -32.61 5.91 -4.95
CA ARG A 148 -33.73 6.28 -4.06
C ARG A 148 -33.77 5.47 -2.78
N LEU A 149 -33.14 4.29 -2.75
CA LEU A 149 -33.10 3.45 -1.54
C LEU A 149 -32.26 4.05 -0.43
N TYR A 150 -31.24 4.85 -0.77
CA TYR A 150 -30.25 5.35 0.18
C TYR A 150 -30.34 6.85 0.46
N THR A 151 -31.50 7.45 0.19
CA THR A 151 -31.74 8.92 0.37
C THR A 151 -31.45 9.41 1.79
N ARG A 152 -31.62 8.57 2.80
CA ARG A 152 -31.29 8.89 4.20
C ARG A 152 -29.78 9.18 4.38
N LEU A 153 -28.94 8.56 3.57
CA LEU A 153 -27.49 8.65 3.61
C LEU A 153 -26.90 9.58 2.54
N ALA A 154 -27.75 10.21 1.73
CA ALA A 154 -27.31 11.00 0.56
C ALA A 154 -26.38 12.17 0.91
N ASN A 155 -26.49 12.70 2.14
CA ASN A 155 -25.64 13.79 2.63
C ASN A 155 -24.44 13.31 3.46
N THR A 156 -24.22 12.00 3.59
CA THR A 156 -23.05 11.47 4.29
C THR A 156 -21.81 11.72 3.43
N PRO A 157 -20.81 12.45 3.94
CA PRO A 157 -19.55 12.67 3.21
C PRO A 157 -18.88 11.35 2.85
N THR A 158 -18.40 11.29 1.61
CA THR A 158 -17.63 10.14 1.11
C THR A 158 -16.21 10.56 0.75
N VAL A 159 -15.24 9.79 1.24
CA VAL A 159 -13.84 9.86 0.80
C VAL A 159 -13.51 8.59 0.03
N PHE A 160 -12.74 8.71 -1.03
CA PHE A 160 -12.34 7.58 -1.86
C PHE A 160 -10.82 7.55 -2.02
N THR A 161 -10.15 6.53 -1.46
CA THR A 161 -8.70 6.37 -1.61
C THR A 161 -8.36 5.44 -2.77
N ILE A 162 -7.50 5.92 -3.65
CA ILE A 162 -6.91 5.17 -4.76
C ILE A 162 -5.52 4.69 -4.34
N HIS A 163 -5.39 3.38 -4.11
CA HIS A 163 -4.11 2.75 -3.78
C HIS A 163 -3.33 2.37 -5.03
N ASN A 164 -4.04 1.91 -6.08
CA ASN A 164 -3.45 1.67 -7.39
C ASN A 164 -4.45 2.01 -8.50
N GLY A 165 -4.23 3.12 -9.17
CA GLY A 165 -5.07 3.64 -10.26
C GLY A 165 -5.00 2.85 -11.57
N GLN A 166 -4.22 1.78 -11.65
CA GLN A 166 -4.20 0.90 -12.83
C GLN A 166 -5.39 -0.07 -12.86
N TYR A 167 -6.06 -0.29 -11.73
CA TYR A 167 -7.17 -1.23 -11.59
C TYR A 167 -8.49 -0.47 -11.43
N HIS A 168 -9.32 -0.46 -12.48
CA HIS A 168 -10.55 0.32 -12.54
C HIS A 168 -11.80 -0.44 -12.11
N GLY A 169 -11.77 -1.77 -12.20
CA GLY A 169 -12.93 -2.62 -11.92
C GLY A 169 -14.03 -2.54 -12.98
N ALA A 170 -13.75 -2.02 -14.18
CA ALA A 170 -14.73 -1.80 -15.23
C ALA A 170 -15.46 -3.09 -15.69
N PHE A 171 -16.74 -2.95 -16.07
CA PHE A 171 -17.59 -4.02 -16.58
C PHE A 171 -18.67 -3.49 -17.53
N GLY A 172 -19.29 -4.41 -18.27
CA GLY A 172 -20.28 -4.08 -19.30
C GLY A 172 -21.61 -3.53 -18.74
N TRP A 173 -22.31 -2.78 -19.56
CA TRP A 173 -23.64 -2.21 -19.25
C TRP A 173 -24.74 -3.26 -19.08
N ASP A 174 -24.53 -4.50 -19.52
CA ASP A 174 -25.39 -5.65 -19.26
C ASP A 174 -25.63 -5.89 -17.76
N ARG A 175 -24.67 -5.50 -16.93
CA ARG A 175 -24.74 -5.59 -15.47
C ARG A 175 -25.34 -4.38 -14.76
N LEU A 176 -25.83 -3.37 -15.50
CA LEU A 176 -26.55 -2.24 -14.88
C LEU A 176 -27.74 -2.73 -14.05
N SER A 177 -28.39 -3.79 -14.49
CA SER A 177 -29.50 -4.43 -13.79
C SER A 177 -29.13 -5.00 -12.40
N TYR A 178 -27.87 -5.15 -12.08
CA TYR A 178 -27.40 -5.56 -10.74
C TYR A 178 -27.48 -4.43 -9.71
N LEU A 179 -27.50 -3.18 -10.18
CA LEU A 179 -27.67 -2.04 -9.29
C LEU A 179 -29.15 -1.89 -8.89
N PRO A 180 -29.40 -1.30 -7.69
CA PRO A 180 -30.75 -0.99 -7.26
C PRO A 180 -31.39 0.10 -8.14
N GLU A 181 -32.65 0.46 -7.85
CA GLU A 181 -33.31 1.57 -8.53
C GLU A 181 -32.50 2.87 -8.39
N ILE A 182 -32.03 3.39 -9.53
CA ILE A 182 -31.22 4.60 -9.64
C ILE A 182 -31.92 5.63 -10.55
N ASP A 183 -31.53 6.88 -10.41
CA ASP A 183 -31.91 7.93 -11.37
C ASP A 183 -31.20 7.72 -12.72
N LEU A 184 -31.94 7.23 -13.70
CA LEU A 184 -31.40 6.90 -15.03
C LEU A 184 -30.81 8.13 -15.76
N SER A 185 -31.21 9.36 -15.41
CA SER A 185 -30.62 10.59 -16.00
C SER A 185 -29.17 10.79 -15.57
N LYS A 186 -28.71 10.11 -14.51
CA LYS A 186 -27.37 10.19 -13.93
C LYS A 186 -26.45 9.03 -14.30
N THR A 187 -26.90 8.11 -15.16
CA THR A 187 -26.08 6.95 -15.58
C THR A 187 -24.75 7.35 -16.22
N GLY A 188 -24.65 8.55 -16.83
CA GLY A 188 -23.39 9.10 -17.33
C GLY A 188 -22.29 9.25 -16.26
N LEU A 189 -22.65 9.26 -14.95
CA LEU A 189 -21.67 9.24 -13.87
C LEU A 189 -20.98 7.87 -13.73
N LEU A 190 -21.64 6.78 -14.14
CA LEU A 190 -21.07 5.44 -14.17
C LEU A 190 -20.17 5.22 -15.39
N ASP A 191 -20.45 5.97 -16.49
CA ASP A 191 -19.77 5.73 -17.77
C ASP A 191 -18.34 6.27 -17.78
N TRP A 192 -17.42 5.41 -18.20
CA TRP A 192 -16.10 5.81 -18.64
C TRP A 192 -15.60 4.85 -19.71
N GLY A 193 -15.31 5.40 -20.89
CA GLY A 193 -14.85 4.58 -22.01
C GLY A 193 -15.89 3.59 -22.57
N GLY A 194 -17.20 3.87 -22.41
CA GLY A 194 -18.27 3.00 -22.87
C GLY A 194 -18.59 1.81 -21.96
N ALA A 195 -18.07 1.80 -20.74
CA ALA A 195 -18.31 0.77 -19.72
C ALA A 195 -18.72 1.41 -18.38
N ILE A 196 -19.36 0.64 -17.52
CA ILE A 196 -19.51 1.01 -16.11
C ILE A 196 -18.13 0.87 -15.45
N ASN A 197 -17.61 1.99 -14.93
CA ASN A 197 -16.29 2.04 -14.33
C ASN A 197 -16.40 2.50 -12.87
N PRO A 198 -16.28 1.59 -11.89
CA PRO A 198 -16.45 1.90 -10.48
C PRO A 198 -15.45 2.92 -9.94
N LEU A 199 -14.19 2.88 -10.39
CA LEU A 199 -13.20 3.88 -9.98
C LEU A 199 -13.57 5.27 -10.50
N ALA A 200 -13.93 5.39 -11.78
CA ALA A 200 -14.35 6.65 -12.36
C ALA A 200 -15.63 7.19 -11.70
N ALA A 201 -16.60 6.33 -11.43
CA ALA A 201 -17.84 6.68 -10.73
C ALA A 201 -17.53 7.21 -9.30
N ALA A 202 -16.62 6.55 -8.59
CA ALA A 202 -16.17 7.00 -7.28
C ALA A 202 -15.58 8.40 -7.32
N VAL A 203 -14.62 8.66 -8.22
CA VAL A 203 -13.96 9.97 -8.38
C VAL A 203 -14.96 11.07 -8.74
N LYS A 204 -15.93 10.79 -9.61
CA LYS A 204 -16.98 11.75 -9.97
C LYS A 204 -17.93 12.06 -8.80
N CYS A 205 -18.27 11.05 -7.99
CA CYS A 205 -19.36 11.14 -7.00
C CYS A 205 -18.88 11.37 -5.57
N CYS A 206 -17.63 11.07 -5.20
CA CYS A 206 -17.14 11.31 -3.85
C CYS A 206 -16.97 12.81 -3.56
N TRP A 207 -17.00 13.17 -2.27
CA TRP A 207 -16.74 14.54 -1.83
C TRP A 207 -15.25 14.88 -1.98
N ARG A 208 -14.37 13.94 -1.65
CA ARG A 208 -12.93 14.01 -1.87
C ARG A 208 -12.41 12.65 -2.29
N TYR A 209 -11.42 12.62 -3.19
CA TYR A 209 -10.63 11.43 -3.36
C TYR A 209 -9.20 11.67 -2.89
N THR A 210 -8.57 10.61 -2.40
CA THR A 210 -7.17 10.66 -1.98
C THR A 210 -6.35 9.66 -2.78
N THR A 211 -5.07 9.93 -2.84
CA THR A 211 -4.05 8.97 -3.27
C THR A 211 -3.03 8.82 -2.16
N VAL A 212 -2.22 7.79 -2.26
CA VAL A 212 -1.25 7.43 -1.22
C VAL A 212 0.06 8.20 -1.30
N SER A 213 0.12 9.25 -2.13
CA SER A 213 1.18 10.27 -2.12
C SER A 213 0.82 11.49 -2.99
N PRO A 214 1.37 12.68 -2.73
CA PRO A 214 1.17 13.88 -3.53
C PRO A 214 1.65 13.73 -4.98
N THR A 215 2.83 13.17 -5.19
CA THR A 215 3.38 12.95 -6.55
C THR A 215 2.54 11.95 -7.32
N TYR A 216 2.08 10.86 -6.67
CA TYR A 216 1.21 9.90 -7.33
C TYR A 216 -0.15 10.50 -7.75
N LEU A 217 -0.70 11.41 -6.95
CA LEU A 217 -1.89 12.18 -7.36
C LEU A 217 -1.67 12.91 -8.68
N HIS A 218 -0.51 13.53 -8.86
CA HIS A 218 -0.15 14.19 -10.11
C HIS A 218 0.06 13.17 -11.24
N GLU A 219 0.76 12.08 -10.98
CA GLU A 219 1.03 11.03 -11.97
C GLU A 219 -0.25 10.41 -12.55
N LEU A 220 -1.33 10.29 -11.76
CA LEU A 220 -2.63 9.81 -12.25
C LEU A 220 -3.22 10.70 -13.35
N SER A 221 -2.94 12.01 -13.36
CA SER A 221 -3.36 12.90 -14.45
C SER A 221 -2.52 12.75 -15.73
N VAL A 222 -1.41 12.00 -15.65
CA VAL A 222 -0.47 11.77 -16.76
C VAL A 222 -0.55 10.33 -17.27
N ASN A 223 -0.69 9.36 -16.36
CA ASN A 223 -0.72 7.94 -16.69
C ASN A 223 -1.60 7.17 -15.69
N SER A 224 -2.84 6.91 -16.05
CA SER A 224 -3.83 6.19 -15.24
C SER A 224 -4.65 5.19 -16.05
N ASN A 225 -4.04 4.64 -17.10
CA ASN A 225 -4.68 3.61 -17.94
C ASN A 225 -6.02 4.08 -18.56
N GLY A 226 -6.06 5.35 -19.03
CA GLY A 226 -7.20 5.95 -19.71
C GLY A 226 -8.13 6.80 -18.84
N LEU A 227 -7.75 7.06 -17.56
CA LEU A 227 -8.49 7.97 -16.67
C LEU A 227 -7.83 9.36 -16.53
N GLU A 228 -6.78 9.67 -17.29
CA GLU A 228 -6.00 10.91 -17.17
C GLU A 228 -6.90 12.16 -17.25
N PHE A 229 -7.82 12.16 -18.22
CA PHE A 229 -8.75 13.27 -18.40
C PHE A 229 -9.73 13.41 -17.22
N LEU A 230 -10.15 12.30 -16.60
CA LEU A 230 -10.98 12.33 -15.40
C LEU A 230 -10.26 13.02 -14.25
N PHE A 231 -9.01 12.62 -13.98
CA PHE A 231 -8.21 13.22 -12.91
C PHE A 231 -7.90 14.69 -13.17
N HIS A 232 -7.78 15.09 -14.43
CA HIS A 232 -7.67 16.50 -14.79
C HIS A 232 -8.95 17.28 -14.47
N LEU A 233 -10.12 16.75 -14.83
CA LEU A 233 -11.42 17.40 -14.58
C LEU A 233 -11.75 17.49 -13.08
N GLU A 234 -11.49 16.42 -12.33
CA GLU A 234 -11.85 16.29 -10.91
C GLU A 234 -10.69 16.66 -9.96
N GLY A 235 -9.60 17.21 -10.50
CA GLY A 235 -8.36 17.49 -9.75
C GLY A 235 -8.56 18.34 -8.49
N GLY A 236 -9.55 19.23 -8.47
CA GLY A 236 -9.91 20.04 -7.31
C GLY A 236 -10.42 19.25 -6.09
N LYS A 237 -10.75 17.96 -6.25
CA LYS A 237 -11.17 17.08 -5.14
C LYS A 237 -10.02 16.22 -4.62
N GLY A 238 -8.90 16.14 -5.34
CA GLY A 238 -7.80 15.24 -5.05
C GLY A 238 -6.90 15.72 -3.93
N VAL A 239 -6.48 14.81 -3.05
CA VAL A 239 -5.49 15.06 -1.99
C VAL A 239 -4.51 13.88 -1.93
N GLY A 240 -3.21 14.14 -2.01
CA GLY A 240 -2.18 13.12 -1.81
C GLY A 240 -1.79 13.06 -0.33
N ILE A 241 -1.95 11.90 0.30
CA ILE A 241 -1.57 11.66 1.69
C ILE A 241 -0.65 10.44 1.73
N LEU A 242 0.60 10.63 2.16
CA LEU A 242 1.54 9.50 2.31
C LEU A 242 1.04 8.51 3.36
N ASN A 243 1.16 7.22 3.07
CA ASN A 243 0.96 6.19 4.08
C ASN A 243 2.03 6.30 5.17
N GLY A 244 1.68 5.88 6.37
CA GLY A 244 2.62 5.77 7.48
C GLY A 244 3.23 4.37 7.60
N ILE A 245 4.16 4.25 8.56
CA ILE A 245 4.66 2.97 9.06
C ILE A 245 4.32 2.81 10.54
N ASP A 246 4.11 1.58 11.01
CA ASP A 246 3.97 1.30 12.44
C ASP A 246 5.34 1.39 13.11
N THR A 247 5.60 2.51 13.79
CA THR A 247 6.90 2.80 14.44
C THR A 247 7.11 2.00 15.73
N ALA A 248 6.13 1.25 16.21
CA ALA A 248 6.30 0.29 17.29
C ALA A 248 6.86 -1.04 16.77
N VAL A 249 6.38 -1.48 15.59
CA VAL A 249 6.87 -2.68 14.89
C VAL A 249 8.22 -2.39 14.24
N TRP A 250 8.30 -1.34 13.43
CA TRP A 250 9.50 -0.95 12.69
C TRP A 250 10.39 -0.04 13.54
N ASN A 251 11.04 -0.60 14.56
CA ASN A 251 11.87 0.14 15.49
C ASN A 251 13.15 -0.64 15.85
N PRO A 252 14.32 -0.26 15.31
CA PRO A 252 15.55 -1.01 15.52
C PRO A 252 15.98 -1.10 16.99
N LYS A 253 15.42 -0.26 17.87
CA LYS A 253 15.70 -0.31 19.32
C LYS A 253 14.96 -1.46 20.02
N THR A 254 13.76 -1.80 19.58
CA THR A 254 12.85 -2.75 20.23
C THR A 254 12.53 -3.99 19.39
N ASP A 255 12.85 -3.97 18.10
CA ASP A 255 12.55 -5.00 17.13
C ASP A 255 13.01 -6.40 17.60
N PRO A 256 12.08 -7.34 17.86
CA PRO A 256 12.43 -8.67 18.35
C PRO A 256 13.09 -9.55 17.27
N MET A 257 12.97 -9.18 15.98
CA MET A 257 13.53 -9.93 14.85
C MET A 257 15.01 -9.61 14.64
N LEU A 258 15.53 -8.53 15.26
CA LEU A 258 16.94 -8.19 15.13
C LEU A 258 17.83 -8.93 16.13
N PRO A 259 18.92 -9.54 15.65
CA PRO A 259 19.97 -10.08 16.53
C PRO A 259 20.67 -9.00 17.34
N ALA A 260 20.92 -7.85 16.75
CA ALA A 260 21.57 -6.70 17.40
C ALA A 260 20.67 -5.46 17.31
N LYS A 261 20.04 -5.13 18.44
CA LYS A 261 19.19 -3.92 18.55
C LYS A 261 20.06 -2.66 18.62
N PHE A 262 19.55 -1.57 18.07
CA PHE A 262 20.27 -0.28 18.08
C PHE A 262 19.31 0.91 18.02
N ASP A 263 19.82 2.06 18.36
CA ASP A 263 19.18 3.37 18.21
C ASP A 263 20.16 4.37 17.57
N VAL A 264 19.77 5.64 17.46
CA VAL A 264 20.62 6.70 16.88
C VAL A 264 21.97 6.83 17.58
N LYS A 265 22.05 6.55 18.90
CA LYS A 265 23.30 6.66 19.69
C LYS A 265 24.23 5.47 19.43
N THR A 266 23.67 4.30 19.19
CA THR A 266 24.40 3.04 18.96
C THR A 266 24.43 2.60 17.51
N LEU A 267 23.97 3.46 16.59
CA LEU A 267 23.76 3.21 15.17
C LEU A 267 24.93 2.48 14.49
N THR A 268 26.15 3.02 14.60
CA THR A 268 27.31 2.45 13.90
C THR A 268 27.60 1.02 14.34
N LYS A 269 27.60 0.76 15.64
CA LYS A 269 27.85 -0.59 16.18
C LYS A 269 26.71 -1.55 15.85
N GLY A 270 25.46 -1.07 15.94
CA GLY A 270 24.28 -1.90 15.66
C GLY A 270 24.22 -2.30 14.18
N LYS A 271 24.43 -1.36 13.26
CA LYS A 271 24.46 -1.68 11.83
C LYS A 271 25.61 -2.63 11.48
N GLN A 272 26.82 -2.41 12.02
CA GLN A 272 27.94 -3.31 11.81
C GLN A 272 27.67 -4.74 12.27
N ALA A 273 27.07 -4.89 13.47
CA ALA A 273 26.73 -6.21 14.01
C ALA A 273 25.70 -6.94 13.15
N ASN A 274 24.60 -6.26 12.74
CA ASN A 274 23.59 -6.86 11.88
C ASN A 274 24.14 -7.17 10.48
N LYS A 275 24.98 -6.27 9.93
CA LYS A 275 25.66 -6.52 8.65
C LYS A 275 26.58 -7.73 8.70
N ALA A 276 27.35 -7.88 9.78
CA ALA A 276 28.26 -9.03 9.94
C ALA A 276 27.48 -10.37 9.91
N LEU A 277 26.40 -10.47 10.66
CA LEU A 277 25.54 -11.67 10.68
C LEU A 277 24.88 -11.94 9.31
N LEU A 278 24.44 -10.88 8.63
CA LEU A 278 23.83 -11.01 7.31
C LEU A 278 24.86 -11.46 6.27
N CYS A 279 26.05 -10.87 6.28
CA CYS A 279 27.14 -11.23 5.38
C CYS A 279 27.64 -12.67 5.66
N GLU A 280 27.73 -13.08 6.92
CA GLU A 280 28.05 -14.47 7.28
C GLU A 280 27.03 -15.45 6.71
N ARG A 281 25.72 -15.17 6.87
CA ARG A 281 24.64 -16.03 6.35
C ARG A 281 24.74 -16.23 4.83
N PHE A 282 25.19 -15.23 4.09
CA PHE A 282 25.22 -15.22 2.63
C PHE A 282 26.62 -15.33 2.05
N ASN A 283 27.65 -15.58 2.87
CA ASN A 283 29.06 -15.67 2.47
C ASN A 283 29.55 -14.43 1.70
N LEU A 284 29.18 -13.23 2.17
CA LEU A 284 29.58 -11.94 1.62
C LEU A 284 30.63 -11.28 2.50
N SER A 285 31.46 -10.38 1.91
CA SER A 285 32.44 -9.58 2.67
C SER A 285 31.76 -8.48 3.49
N THR A 286 32.19 -8.30 4.73
CA THR A 286 31.69 -7.21 5.61
C THR A 286 32.30 -5.85 5.33
N ASP A 287 33.45 -5.80 4.64
CA ASP A 287 34.22 -4.58 4.42
C ASP A 287 33.67 -3.72 3.27
N LYS A 288 32.86 -4.31 2.41
CA LYS A 288 32.26 -3.66 1.25
C LYS A 288 30.87 -3.13 1.58
N PRO A 289 30.37 -2.05 0.89
CA PRO A 289 28.98 -1.67 1.00
C PRO A 289 28.07 -2.81 0.53
N LEU A 290 26.99 -3.04 1.29
CA LEU A 290 25.93 -3.99 0.94
C LEU A 290 24.73 -3.24 0.40
N ILE A 291 24.45 -3.42 -0.89
CA ILE A 291 23.24 -2.93 -1.56
C ILE A 291 22.21 -4.06 -1.53
N ALA A 292 20.98 -3.77 -1.10
CA ALA A 292 19.93 -4.75 -1.06
C ALA A 292 18.74 -4.35 -1.93
N PHE A 293 18.01 -5.36 -2.42
CA PHE A 293 16.68 -5.22 -3.00
C PHE A 293 15.70 -6.09 -2.20
N ILE A 294 14.54 -5.54 -1.84
CA ILE A 294 13.45 -6.28 -1.19
C ILE A 294 12.16 -5.98 -1.94
N GLY A 295 11.48 -7.00 -2.47
CA GLY A 295 10.19 -6.78 -3.12
C GLY A 295 9.76 -7.89 -4.06
N ARG A 296 8.57 -7.69 -4.67
CA ARG A 296 8.10 -8.58 -5.73
C ARG A 296 9.02 -8.48 -6.94
N LEU A 297 9.43 -9.62 -7.49
CA LEU A 297 10.26 -9.68 -8.69
C LEU A 297 9.41 -9.57 -9.96
N VAL A 298 8.85 -8.38 -10.18
CA VAL A 298 7.96 -8.06 -11.32
C VAL A 298 8.41 -6.78 -12.03
N GLY A 299 8.02 -6.65 -13.30
CA GLY A 299 8.39 -5.49 -14.12
C GLY A 299 7.97 -4.13 -13.54
N GLU A 300 6.84 -4.06 -12.83
CA GLU A 300 6.40 -2.84 -12.10
C GLU A 300 7.45 -2.34 -11.10
N LYS A 301 8.17 -3.27 -10.43
CA LYS A 301 9.24 -2.97 -9.46
C LYS A 301 10.61 -2.81 -10.11
N GLY A 302 10.71 -2.91 -11.44
CA GLY A 302 11.97 -2.81 -12.18
C GLY A 302 12.89 -4.02 -11.97
N ALA A 303 12.34 -5.17 -11.58
CA ALA A 303 13.12 -6.37 -11.27
C ALA A 303 13.89 -6.90 -12.48
N ASP A 304 13.34 -6.73 -13.67
CA ASP A 304 13.94 -7.07 -14.96
C ASP A 304 15.20 -6.26 -15.31
N LEU A 305 15.45 -5.16 -14.61
CA LEU A 305 16.66 -4.32 -14.82
C LEU A 305 17.81 -4.72 -13.89
N ILE A 306 17.50 -5.42 -12.79
CA ILE A 306 18.45 -5.59 -11.67
C ILE A 306 19.62 -6.46 -12.05
N ALA A 307 19.37 -7.62 -12.67
CA ALA A 307 20.44 -8.56 -13.00
C ALA A 307 21.49 -7.90 -13.93
N THR A 308 21.04 -7.27 -15.02
CA THR A 308 21.91 -6.57 -15.97
C THR A 308 22.64 -5.40 -15.30
N ALA A 309 21.94 -4.58 -14.51
CA ALA A 309 22.57 -3.44 -13.83
C ALA A 309 23.64 -3.88 -12.80
N MET A 310 23.43 -4.99 -12.11
CA MET A 310 24.42 -5.55 -11.19
C MET A 310 25.62 -6.12 -11.94
N GLU A 311 25.40 -6.85 -13.04
CA GLU A 311 26.49 -7.38 -13.88
C GLU A 311 27.39 -6.27 -14.42
N GLU A 312 26.80 -5.23 -15.03
CA GLU A 312 27.56 -4.06 -15.51
C GLU A 312 28.32 -3.37 -14.38
N SER A 313 27.65 -3.17 -13.21
CA SER A 313 28.28 -2.52 -12.05
C SER A 313 29.39 -3.37 -11.41
N PHE A 314 29.29 -4.71 -11.40
CA PHE A 314 30.38 -5.58 -10.93
C PHE A 314 31.60 -5.53 -11.88
N ASN A 315 31.36 -5.37 -13.17
CA ASN A 315 32.42 -5.21 -14.15
C ASN A 315 33.09 -3.82 -14.06
N GLU A 316 32.32 -2.76 -13.81
CA GLU A 316 32.84 -1.39 -13.65
C GLU A 316 33.55 -1.19 -12.30
N HIS A 317 33.05 -1.82 -11.25
CA HIS A 317 33.54 -1.71 -9.86
C HIS A 317 33.93 -3.08 -9.27
N PRO A 318 34.92 -3.78 -9.83
CA PRO A 318 35.20 -5.16 -9.45
C PRO A 318 35.57 -5.28 -7.97
N GLY A 319 34.80 -6.08 -7.26
CA GLY A 319 35.02 -6.34 -5.85
C GLY A 319 34.74 -5.18 -4.88
N GLN A 320 34.14 -4.08 -5.33
CA GLN A 320 33.96 -2.88 -4.48
C GLN A 320 32.64 -2.86 -3.70
N PHE A 321 31.66 -3.68 -4.04
CA PHE A 321 30.37 -3.77 -3.32
C PHE A 321 29.80 -5.18 -3.35
N ASN A 322 28.82 -5.43 -2.49
CA ASN A 322 28.00 -6.63 -2.46
C ASN A 322 26.56 -6.31 -2.79
N PHE A 323 25.84 -7.30 -3.35
CA PHE A 323 24.42 -7.20 -3.63
C PHE A 323 23.65 -8.36 -2.99
N LEU A 324 22.46 -8.08 -2.42
CA LEU A 324 21.54 -9.07 -1.87
C LEU A 324 20.11 -8.80 -2.36
N ALA A 325 19.52 -9.75 -3.08
CA ALA A 325 18.11 -9.71 -3.46
C ALA A 325 17.27 -10.62 -2.56
N LEU A 326 16.13 -10.10 -2.08
CA LEU A 326 15.11 -10.82 -1.33
C LEU A 326 13.75 -10.60 -2.00
N GLY A 327 13.14 -11.65 -2.55
CA GLY A 327 11.83 -11.54 -3.18
C GLY A 327 11.42 -12.76 -3.99
N ALA A 328 10.21 -12.72 -4.53
CA ALA A 328 9.69 -13.71 -5.46
C ALA A 328 8.78 -13.03 -6.49
N GLY A 329 8.59 -13.64 -7.66
CA GLY A 329 7.72 -13.07 -8.68
C GLY A 329 7.75 -13.80 -10.00
N GLU A 330 8.05 -13.09 -11.08
CA GLU A 330 8.16 -13.63 -12.43
C GLU A 330 9.36 -14.56 -12.54
N LYS A 331 9.15 -15.74 -13.12
CA LYS A 331 10.16 -16.79 -13.19
C LYS A 331 11.44 -16.39 -13.96
N GLU A 332 11.27 -15.53 -14.95
CA GLU A 332 12.41 -15.00 -15.71
C GLU A 332 13.32 -14.16 -14.81
N ASN A 333 12.75 -13.21 -14.07
CA ASN A 333 13.48 -12.35 -13.14
C ASN A 333 14.17 -13.16 -12.02
N GLU A 334 13.46 -14.19 -11.48
CA GLU A 334 14.04 -15.10 -10.49
C GLU A 334 15.27 -15.83 -11.07
N LYS A 335 15.14 -16.34 -12.30
CA LYS A 335 16.19 -17.08 -12.99
C LYS A 335 17.43 -16.21 -13.25
N GLU A 336 17.25 -15.01 -13.82
CA GLU A 336 18.34 -14.08 -14.10
C GLU A 336 19.12 -13.71 -12.83
N LEU A 337 18.44 -13.47 -11.72
CA LEU A 337 19.09 -13.19 -10.44
C LEU A 337 19.87 -14.39 -9.90
N LEU A 338 19.35 -15.61 -10.06
CA LEU A 338 20.06 -16.82 -9.65
C LEU A 338 21.29 -17.08 -10.52
N GLU A 339 21.21 -16.85 -11.82
CA GLU A 339 22.36 -16.94 -12.75
C GLU A 339 23.42 -15.90 -12.39
N LEU A 340 23.03 -14.65 -12.08
CA LEU A 340 23.94 -13.61 -11.61
C LEU A 340 24.67 -14.03 -10.31
N ARG A 341 23.94 -14.59 -9.33
CA ARG A 341 24.54 -15.12 -8.10
C ARG A 341 25.57 -16.21 -8.40
N ASP A 342 25.23 -17.13 -9.27
CA ASP A 342 26.10 -18.26 -9.60
C ASP A 342 27.39 -17.81 -10.34
N PHE A 343 27.32 -16.67 -11.07
CA PHE A 343 28.43 -16.07 -11.74
C PHE A 343 29.33 -15.21 -10.81
N TYR A 344 28.72 -14.53 -9.81
CA TYR A 344 29.39 -13.65 -8.84
C TYR A 344 29.19 -14.11 -7.38
N PRO A 345 29.52 -15.36 -6.99
CA PRO A 345 29.13 -15.94 -5.72
C PRO A 345 29.74 -15.25 -4.49
N GLU A 346 30.85 -14.49 -4.66
CA GLU A 346 31.49 -13.73 -3.57
C GLU A 346 30.95 -12.30 -3.39
N GLN A 347 30.08 -11.86 -4.30
CA GLN A 347 29.56 -10.49 -4.33
C GLN A 347 28.03 -10.43 -4.41
N CYS A 348 27.36 -11.50 -4.84
CA CYS A 348 25.93 -11.54 -5.07
C CYS A 348 25.28 -12.66 -4.27
N ALA A 349 24.20 -12.32 -3.56
CA ALA A 349 23.34 -13.28 -2.87
C ALA A 349 21.88 -13.07 -3.27
N VAL A 350 21.14 -14.17 -3.38
CA VAL A 350 19.73 -14.15 -3.78
C VAL A 350 18.93 -15.09 -2.91
N PHE A 351 17.84 -14.60 -2.33
CA PHE A 351 16.86 -15.40 -1.61
C PHE A 351 15.51 -15.29 -2.32
N ILE A 352 15.08 -16.36 -2.99
CA ILE A 352 13.78 -16.43 -3.64
C ILE A 352 12.72 -16.85 -2.60
N GLY A 353 11.78 -15.95 -2.34
CA GLY A 353 10.69 -16.16 -1.39
C GLY A 353 10.40 -14.95 -0.53
N TYR A 354 9.51 -15.13 0.44
CA TYR A 354 9.19 -14.16 1.47
C TYR A 354 9.69 -14.66 2.83
N ASP A 355 10.47 -13.86 3.52
CA ASP A 355 10.96 -14.13 4.89
C ASP A 355 10.98 -12.79 5.65
N GLU A 356 10.04 -12.61 6.57
CA GLU A 356 9.86 -11.37 7.33
C GLU A 356 11.07 -11.10 8.25
N VAL A 357 11.59 -12.13 8.92
CA VAL A 357 12.77 -12.01 9.80
C VAL A 357 13.99 -11.57 8.98
N LEU A 358 14.16 -12.17 7.80
CA LEU A 358 15.24 -11.79 6.89
C LEU A 358 15.05 -10.37 6.38
N ALA A 359 13.83 -9.93 6.07
CA ALA A 359 13.56 -8.56 5.63
C ALA A 359 14.00 -7.54 6.70
N HIS A 360 13.63 -7.76 7.98
CA HIS A 360 14.07 -6.93 9.10
C HIS A 360 15.61 -6.92 9.24
N ALA A 361 16.25 -8.09 9.11
CA ALA A 361 17.71 -8.19 9.14
C ALA A 361 18.37 -7.43 7.97
N VAL A 362 17.78 -7.45 6.78
CA VAL A 362 18.27 -6.71 5.61
C VAL A 362 18.14 -5.20 5.84
N TYR A 363 17.00 -4.70 6.31
CA TYR A 363 16.88 -3.28 6.66
C TYR A 363 17.90 -2.83 7.72
N ALA A 364 18.19 -3.70 8.69
CA ALA A 364 19.16 -3.39 9.73
C ALA A 364 20.61 -3.50 9.26
N GLY A 365 20.94 -4.47 8.41
CA GLY A 365 22.32 -4.82 8.03
C GLY A 365 22.80 -4.19 6.72
N ALA A 366 21.92 -3.97 5.73
CA ALA A 366 22.30 -3.36 4.48
C ALA A 366 22.75 -1.90 4.65
N ASP A 367 23.59 -1.43 3.77
CA ASP A 367 24.01 -0.02 3.72
C ASP A 367 23.08 0.80 2.85
N PHE A 368 22.60 0.20 1.74
CA PHE A 368 21.71 0.82 0.77
C PHE A 368 20.56 -0.11 0.39
N LEU A 369 19.42 0.47 0.05
CA LEU A 369 18.24 -0.25 -0.47
C LEU A 369 17.88 0.28 -1.86
N LEU A 370 17.98 -0.58 -2.89
CA LEU A 370 17.63 -0.25 -4.27
C LEU A 370 16.14 -0.45 -4.54
N MET A 371 15.48 0.57 -5.09
CA MET A 371 14.06 0.55 -5.48
C MET A 371 13.88 1.15 -6.89
N PRO A 372 14.12 0.40 -7.98
CA PRO A 372 14.08 0.90 -9.36
C PRO A 372 12.65 0.86 -9.94
N SER A 373 11.64 1.05 -9.13
CA SER A 373 10.23 0.90 -9.48
C SER A 373 9.79 1.78 -10.65
N ARG A 374 9.08 1.20 -11.62
CA ARG A 374 8.40 1.95 -12.68
C ARG A 374 7.15 2.65 -12.17
N VAL A 375 6.47 2.03 -11.24
CA VAL A 375 5.31 2.60 -10.55
C VAL A 375 5.44 2.29 -9.06
N GLU A 376 5.35 3.31 -8.22
CA GLU A 376 5.37 3.17 -6.76
C GLU A 376 4.42 4.21 -6.14
N PRO A 377 3.13 3.91 -6.02
CA PRO A 377 2.15 4.87 -5.53
C PRO A 377 2.53 5.51 -4.19
N CYS A 378 2.99 4.72 -3.25
CA CYS A 378 3.55 5.18 -1.98
C CYS A 378 4.94 4.61 -1.72
N GLY A 379 5.05 3.28 -1.72
CA GLY A 379 6.21 2.58 -1.18
C GLY A 379 6.24 2.63 0.37
N LEU A 380 6.67 1.53 0.96
CA LEU A 380 6.89 1.44 2.40
C LEU A 380 8.36 1.08 2.70
N ASN A 381 8.99 0.32 1.82
CA ASN A 381 10.35 -0.19 2.00
C ASN A 381 11.38 0.93 2.21
N GLN A 382 11.25 2.07 1.50
CA GLN A 382 12.11 3.24 1.72
C GLN A 382 11.91 3.82 3.12
N MET A 383 10.68 3.84 3.63
CA MET A 383 10.42 4.37 4.98
C MET A 383 10.97 3.42 6.05
N TYR A 384 10.86 2.09 5.86
CA TYR A 384 11.51 1.12 6.72
C TYR A 384 13.03 1.28 6.68
N SER A 385 13.62 1.42 5.49
CA SER A 385 15.06 1.60 5.35
C SER A 385 15.55 2.88 6.03
N LEU A 386 14.85 4.00 5.88
CA LEU A 386 15.14 5.26 6.57
C LEU A 386 15.13 5.07 8.09
N ARG A 387 14.13 4.37 8.61
CA ARG A 387 13.99 4.11 10.04
C ARG A 387 15.14 3.28 10.62
N TYR A 388 15.73 2.38 9.80
CA TYR A 388 16.87 1.53 10.18
C TYR A 388 18.23 2.12 9.75
N GLY A 389 18.27 3.34 9.23
CA GLY A 389 19.51 4.00 8.80
C GLY A 389 20.14 3.37 7.56
N THR A 390 19.36 2.69 6.73
CA THR A 390 19.76 2.16 5.42
C THR A 390 19.37 3.17 4.35
N VAL A 391 20.34 3.61 3.56
CA VAL A 391 20.14 4.69 2.58
C VAL A 391 19.29 4.19 1.40
N PRO A 392 18.10 4.75 1.15
CA PRO A 392 17.31 4.36 -0.02
C PRO A 392 17.93 4.92 -1.30
N MET A 393 17.99 4.07 -2.33
CA MET A 393 18.37 4.38 -3.71
C MET A 393 17.12 4.18 -4.56
N VAL A 394 16.42 5.24 -4.92
CA VAL A 394 15.06 5.15 -5.45
C VAL A 394 14.90 5.86 -6.78
N ARG A 395 14.06 5.31 -7.64
CA ARG A 395 13.59 6.06 -8.79
C ARG A 395 12.67 7.22 -8.35
N ASN A 396 12.79 8.32 -9.05
CA ASN A 396 12.05 9.55 -8.81
C ASN A 396 10.59 9.42 -9.30
N THR A 397 9.73 8.76 -8.51
CA THR A 397 8.33 8.48 -8.86
C THR A 397 7.46 8.34 -7.61
N GLY A 398 6.19 8.73 -7.69
CA GLY A 398 5.16 8.56 -6.68
C GLY A 398 5.64 8.86 -5.26
N GLY A 399 5.32 7.99 -4.31
CA GLY A 399 5.72 8.18 -2.92
C GLY A 399 7.22 8.08 -2.65
N LEU A 400 8.01 7.51 -3.57
CA LEU A 400 9.47 7.55 -3.46
C LEU A 400 9.99 8.98 -3.62
N HIS A 401 9.43 9.74 -4.57
CA HIS A 401 9.74 11.17 -4.72
C HIS A 401 9.40 11.94 -3.43
N ASP A 402 8.23 11.68 -2.85
CA ASP A 402 7.71 12.45 -1.73
C ASP A 402 8.39 12.11 -0.38
N SER A 403 9.00 10.93 -0.28
CA SER A 403 9.60 10.41 0.97
C SER A 403 11.13 10.34 0.95
N VAL A 404 11.79 10.59 -0.17
CA VAL A 404 13.26 10.54 -0.28
C VAL A 404 13.76 11.78 -1.00
N ILE A 405 14.62 12.56 -0.35
CA ILE A 405 15.31 13.71 -0.94
C ILE A 405 16.73 13.29 -1.31
N ASP A 406 17.16 13.65 -2.52
CA ASP A 406 18.53 13.30 -2.97
C ASP A 406 19.60 13.96 -2.07
N PHE A 407 20.63 13.21 -1.68
CA PHE A 407 21.66 13.73 -0.78
C PHE A 407 22.51 14.86 -1.39
N GLY A 408 22.40 15.08 -2.70
CA GLY A 408 22.98 16.23 -3.41
C GLY A 408 22.14 17.52 -3.27
N ASP A 409 20.89 17.42 -2.82
CA ASP A 409 19.97 18.54 -2.61
C ASP A 409 20.02 19.03 -1.15
N GLU A 410 19.50 20.23 -0.89
CA GLU A 410 19.40 20.78 0.45
C GLU A 410 18.52 19.90 1.35
N GLY A 411 19.04 19.49 2.51
CA GLY A 411 18.36 18.60 3.45
C GLY A 411 18.25 17.14 2.98
N GLY A 412 18.95 16.77 1.92
CA GLY A 412 18.86 15.43 1.33
C GLY A 412 19.55 14.34 2.16
N TYR A 413 19.10 13.09 1.94
CA TYR A 413 19.52 11.93 2.74
C TYR A 413 19.49 10.59 2.00
N GLY A 414 18.93 10.53 0.79
CA GLY A 414 18.87 9.33 -0.04
C GLY A 414 19.55 9.52 -1.40
N ILE A 415 19.49 8.53 -2.26
CA ILE A 415 19.93 8.61 -3.64
C ILE A 415 18.72 8.54 -4.55
N ARG A 416 18.50 9.55 -5.41
CA ARG A 416 17.44 9.55 -6.42
C ARG A 416 18.03 9.43 -7.83
N PHE A 417 17.31 8.73 -8.69
CA PHE A 417 17.54 8.66 -10.13
C PHE A 417 16.23 8.77 -10.91
N ASN A 418 16.27 9.17 -12.18
CA ASN A 418 15.07 9.58 -12.89
C ASN A 418 14.44 8.48 -13.74
N HIS A 419 15.26 7.62 -14.37
CA HIS A 419 14.76 6.63 -15.31
C HIS A 419 14.84 5.21 -14.73
N ALA A 420 13.81 4.41 -14.98
CA ALA A 420 13.88 2.97 -14.74
C ALA A 420 14.72 2.33 -15.84
N SER A 421 16.04 2.49 -15.76
CA SER A 421 17.04 2.02 -16.74
C SER A 421 18.26 1.44 -16.03
N VAL A 422 18.94 0.55 -16.72
CA VAL A 422 20.22 -0.04 -16.27
C VAL A 422 21.23 1.06 -15.98
N GLU A 423 21.37 2.03 -16.89
CA GLU A 423 22.31 3.14 -16.77
C GLU A 423 22.11 3.97 -15.49
N ASP A 424 20.86 4.40 -15.20
CA ASP A 424 20.57 5.20 -13.99
C ASP A 424 20.84 4.40 -12.71
N ILE A 425 20.58 3.08 -12.71
CA ILE A 425 20.89 2.19 -11.59
C ILE A 425 22.42 2.11 -11.39
N CYS A 426 23.23 1.90 -12.47
CA CYS A 426 24.68 1.85 -12.39
C CYS A 426 25.28 3.16 -11.86
N ILE A 427 24.80 4.31 -12.35
CA ILE A 427 25.20 5.63 -11.82
C ILE A 427 24.89 5.73 -10.32
N SER A 428 23.73 5.24 -9.89
CA SER A 428 23.32 5.26 -8.48
C SER A 428 24.21 4.37 -7.62
N ILE A 429 24.64 3.22 -8.14
CA ILE A 429 25.58 2.31 -7.46
C ILE A 429 26.95 2.99 -7.31
N THR A 430 27.46 3.64 -8.36
CA THR A 430 28.69 4.43 -8.29
C THR A 430 28.62 5.52 -7.20
N ARG A 431 27.50 6.24 -7.12
CA ARG A 431 27.24 7.22 -6.06
C ARG A 431 27.20 6.60 -4.66
N ALA A 432 26.59 5.41 -4.52
CA ALA A 432 26.52 4.68 -3.27
C ALA A 432 27.91 4.22 -2.79
N ILE A 433 28.76 3.72 -3.69
CA ILE A 433 30.15 3.32 -3.39
C ILE A 433 30.95 4.55 -2.92
N ALA A 434 30.83 5.67 -3.61
CA ALA A 434 31.50 6.92 -3.23
C ALA A 434 31.02 7.44 -1.84
N LEU A 435 29.71 7.39 -1.58
CA LEU A 435 29.15 7.80 -0.29
C LEU A 435 29.61 6.88 0.84
N TYR A 436 29.69 5.57 0.61
CA TYR A 436 30.18 4.61 1.60
C TYR A 436 31.63 4.89 2.01
N GLY A 437 32.48 5.30 1.06
CA GLY A 437 33.85 5.73 1.32
C GLY A 437 33.95 6.97 2.23
N ASN A 438 32.91 7.78 2.30
CA ASN A 438 32.82 8.93 3.21
C ASN A 438 32.00 8.60 4.48
N THR A 439 32.58 7.78 5.35
CA THR A 439 31.93 7.28 6.57
C THR A 439 31.35 8.38 7.46
N LYS A 440 32.00 9.54 7.56
CA LYS A 440 31.52 10.66 8.38
C LYS A 440 30.21 11.22 7.81
N HIS A 441 30.18 11.44 6.51
CA HIS A 441 28.98 11.95 5.84
C HIS A 441 27.84 10.92 5.87
N LEU A 442 28.12 9.66 5.55
CA LEU A 442 27.15 8.58 5.62
C LEU A 442 26.50 8.45 7.02
N ASN A 443 27.30 8.52 8.09
CA ASN A 443 26.76 8.46 9.44
C ASN A 443 25.92 9.70 9.81
N THR A 444 26.22 10.86 9.25
CA THR A 444 25.38 12.05 9.41
C THR A 444 24.02 11.86 8.75
N LEU A 445 24.00 11.36 7.51
CA LEU A 445 22.75 11.07 6.79
C LEU A 445 21.92 10.00 7.52
N ARG A 446 22.54 8.92 7.99
CA ARG A 446 21.87 7.85 8.73
C ARG A 446 21.16 8.37 10.00
N LYS A 447 21.80 9.28 10.75
CA LYS A 447 21.18 9.90 11.93
C LYS A 447 20.00 10.79 11.56
N LEU A 448 20.13 11.56 10.49
CA LEU A 448 19.04 12.38 9.94
C LEU A 448 17.84 11.50 9.56
N MET A 449 18.07 10.46 8.75
CA MET A 449 17.04 9.53 8.29
C MET A 449 16.25 8.89 9.44
N MET A 450 16.95 8.39 10.47
CA MET A 450 16.32 7.77 11.63
C MET A 450 15.47 8.73 12.47
N GLY A 451 15.64 10.04 12.31
CA GLY A 451 14.86 11.09 12.97
C GLY A 451 13.63 11.56 12.17
N LEU A 452 13.47 11.11 10.93
CA LEU A 452 12.32 11.49 10.09
C LEU A 452 11.03 10.83 10.60
N ASP A 453 9.94 11.59 10.56
CA ASP A 453 8.63 11.09 10.97
C ASP A 453 7.80 10.66 9.75
N PHE A 454 7.70 9.35 9.55
CA PHE A 454 6.78 8.69 8.64
C PHE A 454 5.81 7.77 9.41
N SER A 455 5.42 8.16 10.63
CA SER A 455 4.48 7.39 11.44
C SER A 455 3.06 7.44 10.90
N TRP A 456 2.27 6.43 11.24
CA TRP A 456 0.83 6.46 11.01
C TRP A 456 0.11 7.55 11.82
N ASP A 457 0.67 8.00 12.94
CA ASP A 457 0.11 9.13 13.70
C ASP A 457 -0.01 10.38 12.83
N ARG A 458 1.06 10.71 12.08
CA ARG A 458 1.07 11.81 11.14
C ARG A 458 0.03 11.63 10.02
N SER A 459 0.06 10.48 9.33
CA SER A 459 -0.86 10.22 8.21
C SER A 459 -2.32 10.20 8.68
N ALA A 460 -2.61 9.58 9.83
CA ALA A 460 -3.96 9.55 10.40
C ALA A 460 -4.47 10.96 10.73
N GLN A 461 -3.60 11.84 11.24
CA GLN A 461 -3.96 13.25 11.50
C GLN A 461 -4.30 14.00 10.20
N GLU A 462 -3.57 13.75 9.10
CA GLU A 462 -3.88 14.34 7.80
C GLU A 462 -5.25 13.88 7.29
N TYR A 463 -5.59 12.58 7.42
CA TYR A 463 -6.93 12.07 7.10
C TYR A 463 -8.03 12.66 7.99
N ILE A 464 -7.79 12.81 9.30
CA ILE A 464 -8.73 13.44 10.21
C ILE A 464 -9.00 14.88 9.81
N THR A 465 -7.97 15.65 9.51
CA THR A 465 -8.09 17.03 9.03
C THR A 465 -8.91 17.10 7.73
N LEU A 466 -8.70 16.14 6.82
CA LEU A 466 -9.52 16.04 5.61
C LEU A 466 -10.99 15.80 5.95
N TYR A 467 -11.30 14.84 6.84
CA TYR A 467 -12.70 14.54 7.21
C TYR A 467 -13.40 15.73 7.92
N GLU A 468 -12.71 16.40 8.81
CA GLU A 468 -13.22 17.61 9.49
C GLU A 468 -13.55 18.71 8.49
N SER A 469 -12.78 18.86 7.43
CA SER A 469 -13.05 19.83 6.35
C SER A 469 -14.35 19.55 5.57
N LEU A 470 -14.90 18.32 5.66
CA LEU A 470 -16.14 17.93 4.99
C LEU A 470 -17.39 18.23 5.83
N ASN A 471 -17.24 18.46 7.14
CA ASN A 471 -18.32 18.74 8.08
C ASN A 471 -18.09 20.10 8.78
N PRO A 472 -18.25 21.24 8.09
CA PRO A 472 -17.89 22.56 8.61
C PRO A 472 -18.76 23.05 9.80
N THR A 473 -19.65 22.24 10.31
CA THR A 473 -20.54 22.56 11.44
C THR A 473 -20.03 22.05 12.80
N ILE A 474 -18.78 21.60 12.86
CA ILE A 474 -18.13 21.15 14.11
C ILE A 474 -17.12 22.18 14.60
#